data_d4e7e745bde3cf7a3ab8a8d309b2fd5f
#
_entry.id   d4e7e745bde3cf7a3ab8a8d309b2fd5f
#
_cell.length_a   1.000
_cell.length_b   1.000
_cell.length_c   1.000
_cell.angle_alpha   90.00
_cell.angle_beta   90.00
_cell.angle_gamma   90.00
#
_symmetry.space_group_name_H-M   'P 1'
#
loop_
_entity.id
_entity.type
_entity.pdbx_description
1 polymer ?
#
loop_
_entity_poly.entity_id
_entity_poly.type
_entity_poly.pdbx_seq_one_letter_code
_entity_poly.pdbx_strand_id
1 'polypeptide(L)'
;MYLFNRSRVARPDDVPGAIAWAVDIAGKASSIGGTQVSAWISVLSVDAGTIVWTAAFETLSDWETAMTKLAADDGYNKAVASGSQLFTGGVSDGMLNLISGMTDEAADFAYVAVVRATAANGQIGAAMQQGVALAAAATKTGGLNTVFGAEVTGAYGGVEWLTGAPSIAALEASMQAINSDPSFLALVDSGGTVYQADAAQSLFRRLG
;
A
#
# COMPACT_ATOMS: atom_id res chain seq x y z
N MET A 1 10.81 -4.53 -8.90
CA MET A 1 10.39 -3.22 -8.34
C MET A 1 9.92 -3.43 -6.92
N TYR A 2 10.20 -2.50 -6.03
CA TYR A 2 9.84 -2.56 -4.61
C TYR A 2 8.98 -1.36 -4.24
N LEU A 3 7.95 -1.57 -3.43
CA LEU A 3 7.13 -0.51 -2.84
C LEU A 3 7.45 -0.44 -1.34
N PHE A 4 8.16 0.61 -0.95
CA PHE A 4 8.36 0.94 0.47
C PHE A 4 7.10 1.59 1.01
N ASN A 5 6.72 1.24 2.22
CA ASN A 5 5.70 1.95 2.98
C ASN A 5 6.17 2.24 4.39
N ARG A 6 5.80 3.40 4.90
CA ARG A 6 5.96 3.83 6.29
C ARG A 6 4.63 4.28 6.82
N SER A 7 4.26 3.86 8.01
CA SER A 7 2.98 4.25 8.60
C SER A 7 3.09 4.78 10.02
N ARG A 8 2.17 5.68 10.37
CA ARG A 8 1.95 6.19 11.72
C ARG A 8 0.45 6.46 11.93
N VAL A 9 -0.02 6.28 13.16
CA VAL A 9 -1.40 6.59 13.54
C VAL A 9 -1.49 8.03 13.98
N ALA A 10 -2.30 8.84 13.29
CA ALA A 10 -2.56 10.22 13.67
C ALA A 10 -3.27 10.31 15.02
N ARG A 11 -2.95 11.32 15.80
CA ARG A 11 -3.70 11.60 17.03
C ARG A 11 -5.13 12.02 16.70
N PRO A 12 -6.15 11.46 17.38
CA PRO A 12 -7.55 11.76 17.08
C PRO A 12 -7.92 13.23 17.30
N ASP A 13 -7.18 13.93 18.16
CA ASP A 13 -7.41 15.34 18.51
C ASP A 13 -6.79 16.34 17.51
N ASP A 14 -5.89 15.88 16.59
CA ASP A 14 -5.28 16.73 15.56
C ASP A 14 -5.01 16.00 14.23
N VAL A 15 -5.99 15.31 13.69
CA VAL A 15 -5.91 14.67 12.37
C VAL A 15 -5.61 15.68 11.25
N PRO A 16 -6.23 16.89 11.20
CA PRO A 16 -5.89 17.87 10.17
C PRO A 16 -4.43 18.33 10.21
N GLY A 17 -3.85 18.56 11.39
CA GLY A 17 -2.44 18.91 11.55
C GLY A 17 -1.52 17.77 11.10
N ALA A 18 -1.85 16.53 11.43
CA ALA A 18 -1.11 15.35 10.99
C ALA A 18 -1.14 15.22 9.46
N ILE A 19 -2.28 15.45 8.80
CA ILE A 19 -2.41 15.43 7.34
C ILE A 19 -1.53 16.52 6.69
N ALA A 20 -1.62 17.75 7.15
CA ALA A 20 -0.84 18.87 6.61
C ALA A 20 0.66 18.59 6.72
N TRP A 21 1.10 18.12 7.87
CA TRP A 21 2.49 17.74 8.10
C TRP A 21 2.91 16.56 7.20
N ALA A 22 2.04 15.55 7.02
CA ALA A 22 2.33 14.39 6.21
C ALA A 22 2.57 14.72 4.73
N VAL A 23 1.81 15.66 4.18
CA VAL A 23 1.98 16.15 2.81
C VAL A 23 3.30 16.92 2.68
N ASP A 24 3.62 17.81 3.64
CA ASP A 24 4.88 18.56 3.65
C ASP A 24 6.11 17.63 3.71
N ILE A 25 6.07 16.63 4.58
CA ILE A 25 7.14 15.64 4.72
C ILE A 25 7.30 14.80 3.44
N ALA A 26 6.19 14.40 2.80
CA ALA A 26 6.24 13.66 1.53
C ALA A 26 6.95 14.49 0.44
N GLY A 27 6.63 15.78 0.34
CA GLY A 27 7.28 16.70 -0.60
C GLY A 27 8.78 16.84 -0.34
N LYS A 28 9.18 17.03 0.93
CA LYS A 28 10.60 17.10 1.31
C LYS A 28 11.33 15.79 1.03
N ALA A 29 10.75 14.66 1.39
CA ALA A 29 11.33 13.34 1.15
C ALA A 29 11.50 13.06 -0.35
N SER A 30 10.53 13.46 -1.17
CA SER A 30 10.63 13.34 -2.63
C SER A 30 11.79 14.14 -3.20
N SER A 31 11.93 15.39 -2.77
CA SER A 31 12.99 16.30 -3.25
C SER A 31 14.38 15.81 -2.88
N ILE A 32 14.58 15.33 -1.65
CA ILE A 32 15.89 14.91 -1.12
C ILE A 32 16.23 13.49 -1.60
N GLY A 33 15.27 12.58 -1.51
CA GLY A 33 15.45 11.16 -1.87
C GLY A 33 15.59 10.93 -3.37
N GLY A 34 15.00 11.81 -4.20
CA GLY A 34 15.02 11.69 -5.65
C GLY A 34 14.01 10.70 -6.20
N THR A 35 13.03 10.27 -5.39
CA THR A 35 11.90 9.45 -5.80
C THR A 35 10.60 10.05 -5.28
N GLN A 36 9.50 9.88 -6.00
CA GLN A 36 8.21 10.40 -5.58
C GLN A 36 7.71 9.65 -4.34
N VAL A 37 7.38 10.40 -3.30
CA VAL A 37 6.71 9.90 -2.09
C VAL A 37 5.27 10.38 -2.12
N SER A 38 4.33 9.44 -2.05
CA SER A 38 2.91 9.73 -1.92
C SER A 38 2.45 9.53 -0.47
N ALA A 39 1.59 10.41 0.02
CA ALA A 39 0.98 10.29 1.34
C ALA A 39 -0.50 9.87 1.21
N TRP A 40 -0.93 9.00 2.10
CA TRP A 40 -2.27 8.40 2.13
C TRP A 40 -2.81 8.42 3.56
N ILE A 41 -4.13 8.40 3.70
CA ILE A 41 -4.79 8.19 4.98
C ILE A 41 -5.76 7.01 4.87
N SER A 42 -5.72 6.11 5.84
CA SER A 42 -6.69 5.01 5.97
C SER A 42 -8.08 5.55 6.29
N VAL A 43 -9.08 5.14 5.51
CA VAL A 43 -10.48 5.50 5.65
C VAL A 43 -11.34 4.24 5.57
N LEU A 44 -12.49 4.22 6.25
CA LEU A 44 -13.41 3.06 6.22
C LEU A 44 -12.72 1.71 6.53
N SER A 45 -11.76 1.74 7.42
CA SER A 45 -10.91 0.59 7.80
C SER A 45 -10.83 0.51 9.33
N VAL A 46 -10.42 -0.66 9.86
CA VAL A 46 -10.25 -0.86 11.31
C VAL A 46 -9.16 0.03 11.92
N ASP A 47 -8.20 0.45 11.11
CA ASP A 47 -7.07 1.32 11.43
C ASP A 47 -7.23 2.74 10.86
N ALA A 48 -8.50 3.22 10.78
CA ALA A 48 -8.82 4.56 10.29
C ALA A 48 -8.00 5.65 11.00
N GLY A 49 -7.49 6.61 10.21
CA GLY A 49 -6.59 7.66 10.71
C GLY A 49 -5.10 7.29 10.67
N THR A 50 -4.75 6.08 10.22
CA THR A 50 -3.37 5.73 9.92
C THR A 50 -2.91 6.46 8.65
N ILE A 51 -1.84 7.23 8.75
CA ILE A 51 -1.18 7.87 7.62
C ILE A 51 -0.07 6.95 7.13
N VAL A 52 -0.04 6.75 5.81
CA VAL A 52 0.95 5.90 5.13
C VAL A 52 1.68 6.73 4.06
N TRP A 53 3.00 6.67 4.06
CA TRP A 53 3.84 7.18 2.98
C TRP A 53 4.34 6.01 2.16
N THR A 54 4.25 6.14 0.83
CA THR A 54 4.73 5.11 -0.09
C THR A 54 5.71 5.68 -1.10
N ALA A 55 6.72 4.90 -1.45
CA ALA A 55 7.68 5.21 -2.50
C ALA A 55 8.08 3.94 -3.24
N ALA A 56 8.15 4.01 -4.58
CA ALA A 56 8.57 2.89 -5.41
C ALA A 56 10.07 3.00 -5.74
N PHE A 57 10.77 1.85 -5.75
CA PHE A 57 12.19 1.73 -6.06
C PHE A 57 12.42 0.54 -6.98
N GLU A 58 13.32 0.67 -7.94
CA GLU A 58 13.69 -0.46 -8.80
C GLU A 58 14.45 -1.52 -8.03
N THR A 59 15.35 -1.11 -7.15
CA THR A 59 16.19 -2.00 -6.34
C THR A 59 16.19 -1.61 -4.87
N LEU A 60 16.58 -2.53 -3.98
CA LEU A 60 16.82 -2.21 -2.56
C LEU A 60 18.01 -1.25 -2.37
N SER A 61 18.97 -1.25 -3.29
CA SER A 61 20.09 -0.30 -3.25
C SER A 61 19.64 1.14 -3.54
N ASP A 62 18.64 1.33 -4.41
CA ASP A 62 18.06 2.65 -4.65
C ASP A 62 17.33 3.16 -3.40
N TRP A 63 16.58 2.27 -2.73
CA TRP A 63 15.96 2.58 -1.45
C TRP A 63 17.01 2.97 -0.39
N GLU A 64 18.08 2.19 -0.23
CA GLU A 64 19.17 2.47 0.71
C GLU A 64 19.81 3.85 0.42
N THR A 65 20.06 4.14 -0.85
CA THR A 65 20.61 5.43 -1.29
C THR A 65 19.70 6.59 -0.91
N ALA A 66 18.39 6.46 -1.15
CA ALA A 66 17.40 7.48 -0.78
C ALA A 66 17.34 7.67 0.75
N MET A 67 17.31 6.58 1.52
CA MET A 67 17.29 6.64 2.98
C MET A 67 18.56 7.28 3.55
N THR A 68 19.73 7.01 2.96
CA THR A 68 21.00 7.62 3.36
C THR A 68 20.98 9.15 3.14
N LYS A 69 20.45 9.61 2.01
CA LYS A 69 20.30 11.05 1.74
C LYS A 69 19.37 11.73 2.74
N LEU A 70 18.23 11.10 3.04
CA LEU A 70 17.27 11.61 4.03
C LEU A 70 17.87 11.68 5.43
N ALA A 71 18.59 10.64 5.85
CA ALA A 71 19.25 10.61 7.15
C ALA A 71 20.35 11.66 7.32
N ALA A 72 21.02 12.03 6.23
CA ALA A 72 22.08 13.06 6.22
C ALA A 72 21.56 14.50 6.18
N ASP A 73 20.26 14.71 5.91
CA ASP A 73 19.67 16.05 5.79
C ASP A 73 19.15 16.55 7.14
N ASP A 74 19.83 17.52 7.75
CA ASP A 74 19.47 18.11 9.04
C ASP A 74 18.09 18.81 9.00
N GLY A 75 17.74 19.41 7.86
CA GLY A 75 16.46 20.10 7.67
C GLY A 75 15.28 19.11 7.70
N TYR A 76 15.44 17.99 7.00
CA TYR A 76 14.50 16.91 7.02
C TYR A 76 14.34 16.29 8.42
N ASN A 77 15.45 16.00 9.09
CA ASN A 77 15.44 15.43 10.43
C ASN A 77 14.73 16.33 11.45
N LYS A 78 14.96 17.67 11.38
CA LYS A 78 14.23 18.64 12.21
C LYS A 78 12.75 18.66 11.88
N ALA A 79 12.38 18.62 10.59
CA ALA A 79 10.98 18.57 10.17
C ALA A 79 10.28 17.28 10.63
N VAL A 80 10.94 16.13 10.56
CA VAL A 80 10.44 14.87 11.10
C VAL A 80 10.22 14.95 12.62
N ALA A 81 11.20 15.47 13.35
CA ALA A 81 11.10 15.61 14.80
C ALA A 81 9.95 16.54 15.22
N SER A 82 9.69 17.62 14.47
CA SER A 82 8.63 18.58 14.77
C SER A 82 7.22 18.00 14.67
N GLY A 83 7.02 16.93 13.90
CA GLY A 83 5.72 16.25 13.76
C GLY A 83 5.49 15.12 14.76
N SER A 84 6.45 14.82 15.63
CA SER A 84 6.35 13.64 16.52
C SER A 84 5.10 13.65 17.41
N GLN A 85 4.67 14.84 17.90
CA GLN A 85 3.49 15.02 18.74
C GLN A 85 2.15 14.83 18.01
N LEU A 86 2.13 14.82 16.67
CA LEU A 86 0.92 14.66 15.86
C LEU A 86 0.46 13.20 15.76
N PHE A 87 1.25 12.26 16.26
CA PHE A 87 1.03 10.83 16.10
C PHE A 87 1.06 10.10 17.42
N THR A 88 0.41 8.94 17.45
CA THR A 88 0.46 7.97 18.55
C THR A 88 1.33 6.78 18.16
N GLY A 89 1.97 6.16 19.16
CA GLY A 89 2.80 4.97 18.93
C GLY A 89 4.08 5.23 18.14
N GLY A 90 4.68 4.16 17.68
CA GLY A 90 5.92 4.15 16.89
C GLY A 90 5.69 4.35 15.39
N VAL A 91 6.80 4.23 14.66
CA VAL A 91 6.81 4.12 13.19
C VAL A 91 6.74 2.64 12.84
N SER A 92 5.96 2.29 11.81
CA SER A 92 5.99 0.96 11.20
C SER A 92 6.44 1.10 9.76
N ASP A 93 7.43 0.30 9.37
CA ASP A 93 7.95 0.23 8.00
C ASP A 93 7.63 -1.12 7.37
N GLY A 94 7.31 -1.11 6.08
CA GLY A 94 7.10 -2.29 5.28
C GLY A 94 7.75 -2.16 3.90
N MET A 95 8.03 -3.31 3.29
CA MET A 95 8.55 -3.39 1.93
C MET A 95 7.84 -4.51 1.19
N LEU A 96 7.28 -4.18 0.05
CA LEU A 96 6.58 -5.11 -0.83
C LEU A 96 7.39 -5.28 -2.13
N ASN A 97 7.67 -6.52 -2.51
CA ASN A 97 8.19 -6.82 -3.84
C ASN A 97 7.01 -6.95 -4.80
N LEU A 98 6.89 -6.02 -5.76
CA LEU A 98 5.82 -6.03 -6.76
C LEU A 98 6.12 -7.09 -7.82
N ILE A 99 5.19 -8.04 -8.00
CA ILE A 99 5.36 -9.24 -8.82
C ILE A 99 4.60 -9.11 -10.14
N SER A 100 3.38 -8.56 -10.11
CA SER A 100 2.56 -8.42 -11.32
C SER A 100 1.62 -7.21 -11.24
N GLY A 101 1.09 -6.81 -12.39
CA GLY A 101 0.12 -5.72 -12.50
C GLY A 101 0.73 -4.32 -12.58
N MET A 102 2.07 -4.18 -12.58
CA MET A 102 2.71 -2.87 -12.78
C MET A 102 2.44 -2.37 -14.20
N THR A 103 2.17 -1.06 -14.31
CA THR A 103 2.01 -0.36 -15.58
C THR A 103 3.02 0.78 -15.65
N ASP A 104 3.48 1.12 -16.85
CA ASP A 104 4.39 2.24 -17.08
C ASP A 104 3.71 3.61 -16.92
N GLU A 105 2.38 3.62 -16.86
CA GLU A 105 1.62 4.86 -16.67
C GLU A 105 1.60 5.25 -15.20
N ALA A 106 2.07 6.45 -14.89
CA ALA A 106 1.89 7.09 -13.59
C ALA A 106 0.39 7.39 -13.41
N ALA A 107 -0.33 6.46 -12.82
CA ALA A 107 -1.75 6.61 -12.61
C ALA A 107 -2.02 7.56 -11.44
N ASP A 108 -2.88 8.55 -11.66
CA ASP A 108 -3.33 9.47 -10.62
C ASP A 108 -4.49 8.84 -9.84
N PHE A 109 -4.13 8.03 -8.84
CA PHE A 109 -5.12 7.39 -7.97
C PHE A 109 -5.50 8.33 -6.82
N ALA A 110 -6.80 8.55 -6.65
CA ALA A 110 -7.34 9.22 -5.45
C ALA A 110 -7.55 8.24 -4.29
N TYR A 111 -7.75 6.97 -4.60
CA TYR A 111 -7.96 5.89 -3.63
C TYR A 111 -7.14 4.65 -4.00
N VAL A 112 -6.73 3.91 -2.97
CA VAL A 112 -6.13 2.56 -3.11
C VAL A 112 -6.83 1.62 -2.14
N ALA A 113 -7.45 0.57 -2.67
CA ALA A 113 -7.91 -0.56 -1.87
C ALA A 113 -6.79 -1.57 -1.76
N VAL A 114 -6.55 -2.05 -0.54
CA VAL A 114 -5.51 -3.04 -0.23
C VAL A 114 -6.18 -4.26 0.38
N VAL A 115 -5.92 -5.43 -0.19
CA VAL A 115 -6.24 -6.73 0.42
C VAL A 115 -4.92 -7.36 0.85
N ARG A 116 -4.84 -7.79 2.10
CA ARG A 116 -3.68 -8.50 2.67
C ARG A 116 -4.08 -9.91 3.05
N ALA A 117 -3.19 -10.86 2.83
CA ALA A 117 -3.32 -12.22 3.30
C ALA A 117 -1.95 -12.83 3.59
N THR A 118 -1.92 -13.91 4.34
CA THR A 118 -0.71 -14.68 4.59
C THR A 118 -0.84 -16.06 3.96
N ALA A 119 0.16 -16.51 3.23
CA ALA A 119 0.18 -17.86 2.68
C ALA A 119 0.13 -18.91 3.81
N ALA A 120 -0.66 -19.95 3.65
CA ALA A 120 -0.68 -21.06 4.57
C ALA A 120 0.67 -21.82 4.55
N ASN A 121 1.02 -22.47 5.65
CA ASN A 121 2.27 -23.20 5.78
C ASN A 121 2.42 -24.23 4.65
N GLY A 122 3.56 -24.18 3.93
CA GLY A 122 3.84 -25.05 2.80
C GLY A 122 3.15 -24.65 1.48
N GLN A 123 2.42 -23.53 1.44
CA GLN A 123 1.65 -23.08 0.29
C GLN A 123 2.20 -21.82 -0.40
N ILE A 124 3.39 -21.33 -0.05
CA ILE A 124 3.93 -20.06 -0.58
C ILE A 124 3.94 -20.07 -2.12
N GLY A 125 4.39 -21.14 -2.76
CA GLY A 125 4.41 -21.22 -4.22
C GLY A 125 3.02 -21.17 -4.86
N ALA A 126 2.03 -21.84 -4.25
CA ALA A 126 0.64 -21.81 -4.70
C ALA A 126 0.03 -20.41 -4.47
N ALA A 127 0.33 -19.77 -3.33
CA ALA A 127 -0.10 -18.42 -3.01
C ALA A 127 0.41 -17.38 -4.03
N MET A 128 1.67 -17.49 -4.44
CA MET A 128 2.22 -16.61 -5.48
C MET A 128 1.51 -16.78 -6.82
N GLN A 129 1.30 -18.02 -7.27
CA GLN A 129 0.61 -18.30 -8.55
C GLN A 129 -0.83 -17.80 -8.52
N GLN A 130 -1.56 -18.10 -7.45
CA GLN A 130 -2.95 -17.67 -7.30
C GLN A 130 -3.04 -16.14 -7.14
N GLY A 131 -2.12 -15.52 -6.40
CA GLY A 131 -2.07 -14.08 -6.24
C GLY A 131 -1.97 -13.32 -7.56
N VAL A 132 -1.11 -13.80 -8.46
CA VAL A 132 -0.99 -13.26 -9.83
C VAL A 132 -2.29 -13.47 -10.62
N ALA A 133 -2.89 -14.66 -10.53
CA ALA A 133 -4.14 -14.96 -11.23
C ALA A 133 -5.31 -14.09 -10.73
N LEU A 134 -5.42 -13.90 -9.41
CA LEU A 134 -6.43 -13.03 -8.79
C LEU A 134 -6.25 -11.57 -9.22
N ALA A 135 -5.02 -11.04 -9.23
CA ALA A 135 -4.76 -9.67 -9.69
C ALA A 135 -5.17 -9.46 -11.16
N ALA A 136 -4.81 -10.40 -12.03
CA ALA A 136 -5.19 -10.35 -13.44
C ALA A 136 -6.72 -10.44 -13.64
N ALA A 137 -7.39 -11.34 -12.91
CA ALA A 137 -8.84 -11.49 -12.97
C ALA A 137 -9.55 -10.25 -12.42
N ALA A 138 -9.10 -9.68 -11.28
CA ALA A 138 -9.64 -8.47 -10.70
C ALA A 138 -9.53 -7.27 -11.67
N THR A 139 -8.36 -7.10 -12.30
CA THR A 139 -8.16 -6.06 -13.32
C THR A 139 -9.11 -6.25 -14.50
N LYS A 140 -9.24 -7.47 -15.02
CA LYS A 140 -10.09 -7.78 -16.16
C LYS A 140 -11.57 -7.56 -15.88
N THR A 141 -12.04 -8.03 -14.72
CA THR A 141 -13.46 -7.98 -14.35
C THR A 141 -13.85 -6.62 -13.79
N GLY A 142 -13.02 -6.06 -12.91
CA GLY A 142 -13.30 -4.78 -12.24
C GLY A 142 -12.94 -3.54 -13.04
N GLY A 143 -12.13 -3.67 -14.10
CA GLY A 143 -11.71 -2.54 -14.95
C GLY A 143 -10.71 -1.58 -14.28
N LEU A 144 -10.29 -1.83 -13.04
CA LEU A 144 -9.24 -1.08 -12.35
C LEU A 144 -7.99 -1.93 -12.22
N ASN A 145 -6.84 -1.30 -12.43
CA ASN A 145 -5.57 -2.01 -12.34
C ASN A 145 -5.32 -2.50 -10.91
N THR A 146 -5.03 -3.79 -10.77
CA THR A 146 -4.68 -4.44 -9.51
C THR A 146 -3.25 -4.98 -9.59
N VAL A 147 -2.41 -4.48 -8.70
CA VAL A 147 -1.02 -4.91 -8.53
C VAL A 147 -0.95 -5.98 -7.44
N PHE A 148 -0.17 -7.02 -7.67
CA PHE A 148 0.12 -8.06 -6.69
C PHE A 148 1.58 -8.00 -6.25
N GLY A 149 1.83 -8.13 -4.95
CA GLY A 149 3.16 -8.17 -4.38
C GLY A 149 3.28 -9.11 -3.19
N ALA A 150 4.52 -9.47 -2.87
CA ALA A 150 4.88 -10.26 -1.70
C ALA A 150 5.67 -9.41 -0.69
N GLU A 151 5.38 -9.56 0.59
CA GLU A 151 6.11 -8.86 1.65
C GLU A 151 7.58 -9.32 1.70
N VAL A 152 8.48 -8.34 1.70
CA VAL A 152 9.92 -8.55 1.93
C VAL A 152 10.20 -8.49 3.44
N THR A 153 9.47 -7.61 4.12
CA THR A 153 9.49 -7.44 5.57
C THR A 153 8.05 -7.50 6.08
N GLY A 154 7.83 -8.04 7.27
CA GLY A 154 6.49 -8.21 7.83
C GLY A 154 6.18 -9.68 8.07
N ALA A 155 4.96 -10.13 7.76
CA ALA A 155 4.57 -11.53 7.91
C ALA A 155 5.28 -12.42 6.89
N TYR A 156 5.91 -13.49 7.35
CA TYR A 156 6.53 -14.47 6.43
C TYR A 156 5.44 -15.14 5.58
N GLY A 157 5.56 -14.97 4.26
CA GLY A 157 4.53 -15.40 3.31
C GLY A 157 3.38 -14.40 3.16
N GLY A 158 3.52 -13.18 3.68
CA GLY A 158 2.57 -12.09 3.48
C GLY A 158 2.50 -11.67 2.01
N VAL A 159 1.29 -11.38 1.55
CA VAL A 159 1.00 -10.92 0.19
C VAL A 159 -0.02 -9.79 0.22
N GLU A 160 0.04 -8.93 -0.78
CA GLU A 160 -0.90 -7.81 -0.93
C GLU A 160 -1.39 -7.68 -2.38
N TRP A 161 -2.68 -7.31 -2.52
CA TRP A 161 -3.28 -6.82 -3.76
C TRP A 161 -3.64 -5.35 -3.56
N LEU A 162 -3.14 -4.50 -4.47
CA LEU A 162 -3.34 -3.06 -4.42
C LEU A 162 -4.14 -2.65 -5.66
N THR A 163 -5.35 -2.15 -5.46
CA THR A 163 -6.21 -1.67 -6.55
C THR A 163 -6.34 -0.16 -6.49
N GLY A 164 -5.77 0.53 -7.48
CA GLY A 164 -5.84 1.99 -7.60
C GLY A 164 -7.13 2.44 -8.27
N ALA A 165 -7.76 3.48 -7.73
CA ALA A 165 -8.99 4.05 -8.27
C ALA A 165 -8.94 5.58 -8.34
N PRO A 166 -9.46 6.21 -9.42
CA PRO A 166 -9.51 7.67 -9.55
C PRO A 166 -10.61 8.30 -8.68
N SER A 167 -11.60 7.51 -8.24
CA SER A 167 -12.68 7.96 -7.36
C SER A 167 -13.27 6.80 -6.57
N ILE A 168 -14.02 7.13 -5.51
CA ILE A 168 -14.74 6.12 -4.74
C ILE A 168 -15.84 5.45 -5.57
N ALA A 169 -16.50 6.18 -6.48
CA ALA A 169 -17.50 5.61 -7.38
C ALA A 169 -16.91 4.61 -8.36
N ALA A 170 -15.71 4.87 -8.90
CA ALA A 170 -15.01 3.92 -9.75
C ALA A 170 -14.62 2.65 -8.98
N LEU A 171 -14.18 2.80 -7.73
CA LEU A 171 -13.87 1.66 -6.86
C LEU A 171 -15.12 0.84 -6.56
N GLU A 172 -16.25 1.49 -6.22
CA GLU A 172 -17.52 0.82 -5.95
C GLU A 172 -17.99 0.01 -7.15
N ALA A 173 -17.97 0.60 -8.36
CA ALA A 173 -18.36 -0.09 -9.59
C ALA A 173 -17.47 -1.31 -9.87
N SER A 174 -16.15 -1.18 -9.66
CA SER A 174 -15.20 -2.28 -9.78
C SER A 174 -15.50 -3.41 -8.79
N MET A 175 -15.73 -3.08 -7.52
CA MET A 175 -16.06 -4.06 -6.48
C MET A 175 -17.38 -4.78 -6.77
N GLN A 176 -18.39 -4.07 -7.28
CA GLN A 176 -19.67 -4.68 -7.68
C GLN A 176 -19.49 -5.66 -8.82
N ALA A 177 -18.70 -5.29 -9.86
CA ALA A 177 -18.40 -6.17 -10.97
C ALA A 177 -17.66 -7.45 -10.51
N ILE A 178 -16.63 -7.31 -9.69
CA ILE A 178 -15.83 -8.42 -9.15
C ILE A 178 -16.71 -9.35 -8.30
N ASN A 179 -17.50 -8.80 -7.37
CA ASN A 179 -18.34 -9.57 -6.47
C ASN A 179 -19.55 -10.26 -7.15
N SER A 180 -19.88 -9.83 -8.37
CA SER A 180 -20.97 -10.41 -9.17
C SER A 180 -20.48 -11.41 -10.22
N ASP A 181 -19.15 -11.57 -10.39
CA ASP A 181 -18.58 -12.48 -11.39
C ASP A 181 -18.37 -13.89 -10.80
N PRO A 182 -19.16 -14.91 -11.24
CA PRO A 182 -19.01 -16.26 -10.71
C PRO A 182 -17.62 -16.86 -10.97
N SER A 183 -16.96 -16.47 -12.05
CA SER A 183 -15.62 -16.97 -12.38
C SER A 183 -14.57 -16.41 -11.44
N PHE A 184 -14.69 -15.13 -11.07
CA PHE A 184 -13.82 -14.52 -10.07
C PHE A 184 -14.04 -15.16 -8.69
N LEU A 185 -15.31 -15.33 -8.27
CA LEU A 185 -15.63 -15.95 -6.98
C LEU A 185 -15.11 -17.40 -6.91
N ALA A 186 -15.26 -18.19 -7.98
CA ALA A 186 -14.71 -19.54 -8.04
C ALA A 186 -13.17 -19.55 -7.94
N LEU A 187 -12.49 -18.54 -8.51
CA LEU A 187 -11.04 -18.39 -8.37
C LEU A 187 -10.65 -18.05 -6.93
N VAL A 188 -11.38 -17.18 -6.24
CA VAL A 188 -11.18 -16.88 -4.81
C VAL A 188 -11.38 -18.14 -3.97
N ASP A 189 -12.50 -18.87 -4.19
CA ASP A 189 -12.84 -20.09 -3.43
C ASP A 189 -11.79 -21.19 -3.62
N SER A 190 -11.17 -21.28 -4.81
CA SER A 190 -10.07 -22.24 -5.07
C SER A 190 -8.84 -21.99 -4.20
N GLY A 191 -8.71 -20.80 -3.62
CA GLY A 191 -7.66 -20.40 -2.69
C GLY A 191 -7.90 -20.71 -1.22
N GLY A 192 -9.03 -21.31 -0.87
CA GLY A 192 -9.45 -21.48 0.52
C GLY A 192 -8.48 -22.27 1.42
N THR A 193 -7.55 -23.03 0.84
CA THR A 193 -6.46 -23.72 1.57
C THR A 193 -5.09 -23.12 1.35
N VAL A 194 -4.99 -22.10 0.49
CA VAL A 194 -3.72 -21.50 0.07
C VAL A 194 -3.34 -20.36 1.01
N TYR A 195 -4.33 -19.64 1.54
CA TYR A 195 -4.14 -18.55 2.48
C TYR A 195 -4.66 -18.90 3.87
N GLN A 196 -4.11 -18.23 4.88
CA GLN A 196 -4.61 -18.30 6.26
C GLN A 196 -5.94 -17.52 6.36
N ALA A 197 -6.70 -17.77 7.43
CA ALA A 197 -7.97 -17.09 7.69
C ALA A 197 -7.79 -15.67 8.31
N ASP A 198 -6.73 -14.97 7.93
CA ASP A 198 -6.34 -13.66 8.45
C ASP A 198 -6.47 -12.53 7.40
N ALA A 199 -7.09 -12.83 6.26
CA ALA A 199 -7.24 -11.84 5.19
C ALA A 199 -7.96 -10.59 5.69
N ALA A 200 -7.38 -9.43 5.39
CA ALA A 200 -7.89 -8.14 5.80
C ALA A 200 -7.94 -7.16 4.62
N GLN A 201 -8.87 -6.20 4.70
CA GLN A 201 -9.03 -5.16 3.70
C GLN A 201 -8.87 -3.79 4.34
N SER A 202 -8.21 -2.89 3.61
CA SER A 202 -8.05 -1.48 3.99
C SER A 202 -8.28 -0.59 2.78
N LEU A 203 -8.81 0.61 3.03
CA LEU A 203 -9.01 1.62 2.00
C LEU A 203 -8.22 2.87 2.38
N PHE A 204 -7.44 3.35 1.44
CA PHE A 204 -6.63 4.55 1.59
C PHE A 204 -7.08 5.64 0.63
N ARG A 205 -7.12 6.88 1.10
CA ARG A 205 -7.34 8.08 0.31
C ARG A 205 -6.03 8.85 0.20
N ARG A 206 -5.71 9.33 -0.99
CA ARG A 206 -4.52 10.16 -1.25
C ARG A 206 -4.63 11.50 -0.55
N LEU A 207 -3.51 11.99 -0.05
CA LEU A 207 -3.34 13.29 0.57
C LEU A 207 -2.49 14.19 -0.35
N GLY A 208 -3.02 15.35 -0.69
CA GLY A 208 -2.33 16.35 -1.53
C GLY A 208 -2.52 16.15 -3.01
#